data_4c523b4abad591f8b764edec97036937
#
_entry.id   4c523b4abad591f8b764edec97036937
#
_cell.length_a   1.000
_cell.length_b   1.000
_cell.length_c   1.000
_cell.angle_alpha   90.00
_cell.angle_beta   90.00
_cell.angle_gamma   90.00
#
_symmetry.space_group_name_H-M   'P 1'
#
loop_
_entity.id
_entity.type
_entity.pdbx_description
1 polymer ?
#
loop_
_entity_poly.entity_id
_entity_poly.type
_entity_poly.pdbx_seq_one_letter_code
_entity_poly.pdbx_strand_id
1 'polypeptide(L)'
;WRQIPKMLELKTLLLSAIEEHPELSEEERGNLLGECDLIMSFLCYNDISAMSRLHRSASAQMSRPAISIQNSGGWTFGSPSVLMMFYRAPGELESELAEMDECMPHYYKVTNHHGQGAETIMRAEALFCQGRFTDAHIELERAYAQVKDNGQINMALCCDFLSWRLSRYTDVEQHYTFEERYAALLRYHDASWINLWCATSAYYHALCGETDKIPEIFSQHRLSDINMLAPGKPMMEMIENQVYLAQGAFAKVIGRCEGQLAVCEAMHYALVALHIRIQTAAAYEMLGKSGEAHEWLSRALSDAAPDGFVMPFVENYGRLQPILEREIRSDLIVKIIELGEAAKARKAASTRLGAFVALTEREYEIVKLMAQRL
;
A
#
# COMPACT_ATOMS: atom_id res chain seq x y z
N TRP A 1 -2.40 -21.11 5.16
CA TRP A 1 -2.98 -22.14 4.27
C TRP A 1 -3.03 -23.52 4.93
N ARG A 2 -1.97 -24.01 5.55
CA ARG A 2 -1.95 -25.33 6.19
C ARG A 2 -2.96 -25.47 7.34
N GLN A 3 -3.45 -24.40 7.90
CA GLN A 3 -4.37 -24.38 9.05
C GLN A 3 -5.85 -24.20 8.63
N ILE A 4 -6.15 -23.88 7.38
CA ILE A 4 -7.54 -23.65 6.92
C ILE A 4 -8.43 -24.88 7.18
N PRO A 5 -8.04 -26.13 6.84
CA PRO A 5 -8.86 -27.29 7.15
C PRO A 5 -9.17 -27.43 8.64
N LYS A 6 -8.17 -27.15 9.50
CA LYS A 6 -8.35 -27.18 10.94
C LYS A 6 -9.26 -26.05 11.47
N MET A 7 -9.21 -24.87 10.84
CA MET A 7 -10.13 -23.78 11.21
C MET A 7 -11.57 -24.15 10.86
N LEU A 8 -11.81 -24.79 9.72
CA LEU A 8 -13.14 -25.25 9.31
C LEU A 8 -13.65 -26.38 10.23
N GLU A 9 -12.78 -27.30 10.63
CA GLU A 9 -13.08 -28.35 11.62
C GLU A 9 -13.46 -27.71 12.97
N LEU A 10 -12.66 -26.78 13.48
CA LEU A 10 -12.94 -26.08 14.73
C LEU A 10 -14.25 -25.26 14.67
N LYS A 11 -14.56 -24.65 13.53
CA LYS A 11 -15.87 -24.03 13.31
C LYS A 11 -17.01 -25.03 13.49
N THR A 12 -16.92 -26.19 12.87
CA THR A 12 -17.94 -27.24 12.97
C THR A 12 -18.10 -27.71 14.42
N LEU A 13 -17.00 -27.93 15.12
CA LEU A 13 -17.01 -28.34 16.52
C LEU A 13 -17.63 -27.26 17.43
N LEU A 14 -17.32 -25.98 17.18
CA LEU A 14 -17.91 -24.87 17.93
C LEU A 14 -19.42 -24.81 17.72
N LEU A 15 -19.91 -24.93 16.49
CA LEU A 15 -21.34 -24.90 16.19
C LEU A 15 -22.06 -26.06 16.87
N SER A 16 -21.51 -27.30 16.82
CA SER A 16 -22.07 -28.45 17.53
C SER A 16 -22.10 -28.23 19.05
N ALA A 17 -21.02 -27.70 19.62
CA ALA A 17 -20.96 -27.42 21.06
C ALA A 17 -21.99 -26.38 21.49
N ILE A 18 -22.25 -25.36 20.70
CA ILE A 18 -23.29 -24.36 20.97
C ILE A 18 -24.70 -25.00 20.95
N GLU A 19 -24.94 -25.95 20.07
CA GLU A 19 -26.21 -26.70 19.97
C GLU A 19 -26.39 -27.66 21.15
N GLU A 20 -25.32 -28.30 21.62
CA GLU A 20 -25.32 -29.25 22.74
C GLU A 20 -25.45 -28.56 24.11
N HIS A 21 -25.25 -27.23 24.19
CA HIS A 21 -25.34 -26.42 25.40
C HIS A 21 -26.53 -25.46 25.39
N PRO A 22 -27.76 -25.96 25.55
CA PRO A 22 -28.97 -25.11 25.57
C PRO A 22 -29.05 -24.16 26.77
N GLU A 23 -28.24 -24.37 27.81
CA GLU A 23 -28.11 -23.49 28.99
C GLU A 23 -27.38 -22.17 28.70
N LEU A 24 -26.68 -22.05 27.55
CA LEU A 24 -26.08 -20.80 27.15
C LEU A 24 -27.14 -19.72 26.97
N SER A 25 -26.91 -18.55 27.53
CA SER A 25 -27.76 -17.40 27.29
C SER A 25 -27.75 -17.00 25.81
N GLU A 26 -28.79 -16.31 25.36
CA GLU A 26 -28.84 -15.77 23.97
C GLU A 26 -27.66 -14.86 23.69
N GLU A 27 -27.23 -14.08 24.69
CA GLU A 27 -26.07 -13.19 24.60
C GLU A 27 -24.76 -13.96 24.40
N GLU A 28 -24.51 -14.99 25.22
CA GLU A 28 -23.29 -15.82 25.11
C GLU A 28 -23.25 -16.57 23.77
N ARG A 29 -24.39 -17.13 23.37
CA ARG A 29 -24.56 -17.78 22.07
C ARG A 29 -24.26 -16.80 20.90
N GLY A 30 -24.83 -15.60 20.95
CA GLY A 30 -24.61 -14.55 19.95
C GLY A 30 -23.13 -14.13 19.89
N ASN A 31 -22.47 -13.95 21.03
CA ASN A 31 -21.04 -13.62 21.09
C ASN A 31 -20.18 -14.72 20.48
N LEU A 32 -20.44 -16.00 20.76
CA LEU A 32 -19.67 -17.12 20.20
C LEU A 32 -19.87 -17.26 18.68
N LEU A 33 -21.09 -17.11 18.19
CA LEU A 33 -21.38 -17.17 16.76
C LEU A 33 -20.75 -15.99 16.03
N GLY A 34 -20.83 -14.80 16.59
CA GLY A 34 -20.21 -13.61 16.02
C GLY A 34 -18.67 -13.68 15.99
N GLU A 35 -18.03 -14.19 17.03
CA GLU A 35 -16.57 -14.48 17.03
C GLU A 35 -16.22 -15.46 15.91
N CYS A 36 -17.05 -16.49 15.71
CA CYS A 36 -16.84 -17.46 14.63
C CYS A 36 -16.93 -16.79 13.27
N ASP A 37 -17.96 -15.97 13.01
CA ASP A 37 -18.11 -15.25 11.76
C ASP A 37 -16.94 -14.30 11.52
N LEU A 38 -16.50 -13.58 12.54
CA LEU A 38 -15.36 -12.68 12.47
C LEU A 38 -14.06 -13.40 12.10
N ILE A 39 -13.77 -14.54 12.74
CA ILE A 39 -12.60 -15.35 12.42
C ILE A 39 -12.70 -15.89 10.98
N MET A 40 -13.90 -16.35 10.57
CA MET A 40 -14.10 -16.84 9.21
C MET A 40 -13.96 -15.75 8.15
N SER A 41 -14.21 -14.48 8.48
CA SER A 41 -14.03 -13.37 7.53
C SER A 41 -12.58 -13.25 7.04
N PHE A 42 -11.60 -13.58 7.86
CA PHE A 42 -10.19 -13.58 7.45
C PHE A 42 -9.85 -14.63 6.37
N LEU A 43 -10.69 -15.66 6.20
CA LEU A 43 -10.53 -16.63 5.11
C LEU A 43 -11.04 -16.10 3.76
N CYS A 44 -11.81 -15.01 3.77
CA CYS A 44 -12.25 -14.32 2.55
C CYS A 44 -11.13 -13.48 1.94
N TYR A 45 -10.01 -13.32 2.63
CA TYR A 45 -8.85 -12.52 2.22
C TYR A 45 -9.18 -11.06 1.96
N ASN A 46 -9.21 -10.68 0.68
CA ASN A 46 -9.48 -9.37 0.15
C ASN A 46 -10.85 -9.26 -0.54
N ASP A 47 -11.70 -10.26 -0.40
CA ASP A 47 -13.09 -10.18 -0.87
C ASP A 47 -13.94 -9.38 0.14
N ILE A 48 -13.97 -8.06 -0.04
CA ILE A 48 -14.66 -7.13 0.86
C ILE A 48 -16.14 -7.50 0.97
N SER A 49 -16.80 -7.86 -0.12
CA SER A 49 -18.21 -8.25 -0.11
C SER A 49 -18.48 -9.53 0.69
N ALA A 50 -17.58 -10.52 0.58
CA ALA A 50 -17.68 -11.73 1.40
C ALA A 50 -17.39 -11.44 2.88
N MET A 51 -16.38 -10.61 3.17
CA MET A 51 -16.05 -10.17 4.54
C MET A 51 -17.20 -9.38 5.15
N SER A 52 -17.79 -8.44 4.40
CA SER A 52 -18.90 -7.59 4.84
C SER A 52 -20.11 -8.40 5.32
N ARG A 53 -20.48 -9.46 4.62
CA ARG A 53 -21.57 -10.35 5.07
C ARG A 53 -21.29 -10.93 6.45
N LEU A 54 -20.07 -11.38 6.70
CA LEU A 54 -19.67 -11.97 7.98
C LEU A 54 -19.54 -10.90 9.07
N HIS A 55 -19.00 -9.71 8.75
CA HIS A 55 -18.91 -8.60 9.70
C HIS A 55 -20.30 -8.08 10.11
N ARG A 56 -21.25 -7.97 9.17
CA ARG A 56 -22.65 -7.61 9.49
C ARG A 56 -23.30 -8.66 10.38
N SER A 57 -23.10 -9.94 10.08
CA SER A 57 -23.60 -11.04 10.91
C SER A 57 -23.01 -11.00 12.33
N ALA A 58 -21.71 -10.85 12.46
CA ALA A 58 -21.04 -10.71 13.76
C ALA A 58 -21.54 -9.47 14.52
N SER A 59 -21.62 -8.31 13.85
CA SER A 59 -22.10 -7.05 14.43
C SER A 59 -23.56 -7.10 14.92
N ALA A 60 -24.38 -7.92 14.29
CA ALA A 60 -25.79 -8.11 14.70
C ALA A 60 -25.92 -9.04 15.93
N GLN A 61 -25.00 -9.99 16.10
CA GLN A 61 -25.07 -11.02 17.12
C GLN A 61 -24.30 -10.66 18.41
N MET A 62 -23.17 -9.93 18.26
CA MET A 62 -22.27 -9.66 19.38
C MET A 62 -22.73 -8.46 20.22
N SER A 63 -22.76 -8.64 21.53
CA SER A 63 -23.00 -7.60 22.54
C SER A 63 -21.72 -6.95 23.05
N ARG A 64 -20.56 -7.56 22.81
CA ARG A 64 -19.22 -7.09 23.23
C ARG A 64 -18.23 -7.17 22.08
N PRO A 65 -17.09 -6.45 22.17
CA PRO A 65 -15.98 -6.64 21.25
C PRO A 65 -15.43 -8.06 21.29
N ALA A 66 -14.87 -8.50 20.16
CA ALA A 66 -14.22 -9.80 20.02
C ALA A 66 -13.00 -9.93 20.95
N ILE A 67 -12.83 -11.09 21.54
CA ILE A 67 -11.63 -11.44 22.32
C ILE A 67 -10.53 -12.02 21.44
N SER A 68 -10.89 -12.49 20.23
CA SER A 68 -9.96 -13.09 19.26
C SER A 68 -9.11 -12.05 18.52
N ILE A 69 -9.47 -10.77 18.55
CA ILE A 69 -8.79 -9.69 17.84
C ILE A 69 -8.09 -8.78 18.84
N GLN A 70 -6.77 -8.63 18.66
CA GLN A 70 -5.98 -7.64 19.40
C GLN A 70 -5.92 -6.34 18.62
N ASN A 71 -6.27 -5.23 19.25
CA ASN A 71 -6.32 -3.90 18.61
C ASN A 71 -4.96 -3.43 18.07
N SER A 72 -3.86 -3.91 18.66
CA SER A 72 -2.49 -3.62 18.22
C SER A 72 -1.99 -4.50 17.06
N GLY A 73 -2.80 -5.44 16.57
CA GLY A 73 -2.42 -6.35 15.50
C GLY A 73 -2.32 -5.69 14.13
N GLY A 74 -1.63 -6.36 13.20
CA GLY A 74 -1.52 -5.91 11.80
C GLY A 74 -2.81 -6.16 11.03
N TRP A 75 -3.49 -5.11 10.62
CA TRP A 75 -4.74 -5.21 9.83
C TRP A 75 -4.47 -5.58 8.37
N THR A 76 -3.38 -5.08 7.77
CA THR A 76 -3.05 -5.29 6.35
C THR A 76 -2.17 -6.52 6.07
N PHE A 77 -2.01 -7.43 7.02
CA PHE A 77 -1.12 -8.59 6.91
C PHE A 77 0.33 -8.25 6.52
N GLY A 78 0.78 -7.04 6.86
CA GLY A 78 2.12 -6.57 6.50
C GLY A 78 2.21 -5.92 5.13
N SER A 79 1.09 -5.61 4.46
CA SER A 79 1.06 -4.74 3.29
C SER A 79 1.21 -3.26 3.72
N PRO A 80 1.99 -2.45 2.99
CA PRO A 80 2.07 -1.01 3.24
C PRO A 80 0.90 -0.21 2.63
N SER A 81 -0.02 -0.86 1.90
CA SER A 81 -1.12 -0.22 1.19
C SER A 81 -2.41 -1.01 1.37
N VAL A 82 -3.48 -0.30 1.68
CA VAL A 82 -4.83 -0.86 1.78
C VAL A 82 -5.38 -1.13 0.37
N LEU A 83 -5.23 -0.18 -0.55
CA LEU A 83 -5.73 -0.31 -1.91
C LEU A 83 -5.07 -1.48 -2.65
N MET A 84 -3.74 -1.64 -2.53
CA MET A 84 -3.04 -2.77 -3.14
C MET A 84 -3.54 -4.12 -2.65
N MET A 85 -4.05 -4.18 -1.42
CA MET A 85 -4.57 -5.40 -0.83
C MET A 85 -6.00 -5.69 -1.27
N PHE A 86 -6.85 -4.69 -1.38
CA PHE A 86 -8.29 -4.87 -1.55
C PHE A 86 -8.81 -4.57 -2.96
N TYR A 87 -8.03 -3.94 -3.85
CA TYR A 87 -8.42 -3.76 -5.25
C TYR A 87 -8.21 -5.04 -6.04
N ARG A 88 -9.34 -5.70 -6.44
CA ARG A 88 -9.36 -7.06 -6.96
C ARG A 88 -9.38 -7.17 -8.47
N ALA A 89 -10.05 -6.25 -9.16
CA ALA A 89 -10.18 -6.30 -10.61
C ALA A 89 -10.31 -4.91 -11.24
N PRO A 90 -9.80 -4.72 -12.48
CA PRO A 90 -10.00 -3.50 -13.23
C PRO A 90 -11.50 -3.17 -13.42
N GLY A 91 -11.87 -1.93 -13.14
CA GLY A 91 -13.24 -1.42 -13.26
C GLY A 91 -14.12 -1.63 -12.01
N GLU A 92 -13.58 -2.23 -10.94
CA GLU A 92 -14.33 -2.49 -9.70
C GLU A 92 -14.04 -1.46 -8.58
N LEU A 93 -13.20 -0.44 -8.82
CA LEU A 93 -12.76 0.48 -7.78
C LEU A 93 -13.90 1.12 -7.00
N GLU A 94 -14.88 1.70 -7.68
CA GLU A 94 -15.99 2.42 -7.01
C GLU A 94 -16.86 1.47 -6.18
N SER A 95 -17.11 0.25 -6.67
CA SER A 95 -17.88 -0.75 -5.92
C SER A 95 -17.13 -1.26 -4.70
N GLU A 96 -15.81 -1.44 -4.80
CA GLU A 96 -14.98 -1.87 -3.69
C GLU A 96 -14.83 -0.78 -2.62
N LEU A 97 -14.69 0.49 -3.02
CA LEU A 97 -14.69 1.62 -2.10
C LEU A 97 -16.02 1.75 -1.36
N ALA A 98 -17.15 1.62 -2.07
CA ALA A 98 -18.47 1.67 -1.46
C ALA A 98 -18.68 0.51 -0.47
N GLU A 99 -18.30 -0.71 -0.83
CA GLU A 99 -18.42 -1.87 0.06
C GLU A 99 -17.49 -1.75 1.27
N MET A 100 -16.30 -1.17 1.11
CA MET A 100 -15.39 -0.89 2.23
C MET A 100 -16.03 0.09 3.22
N ASP A 101 -16.61 1.20 2.73
CA ASP A 101 -17.32 2.18 3.57
C ASP A 101 -18.47 1.54 4.36
N GLU A 102 -19.23 0.62 3.74
CA GLU A 102 -20.32 -0.07 4.39
C GLU A 102 -19.86 -1.19 5.36
N CYS A 103 -18.74 -1.86 5.05
CA CYS A 103 -18.22 -2.97 5.83
C CYS A 103 -17.58 -2.51 7.15
N MET A 104 -16.75 -1.47 7.08
CA MET A 104 -15.87 -1.10 8.20
C MET A 104 -16.60 -0.69 9.48
N PRO A 105 -17.73 0.03 9.49
CA PRO A 105 -18.47 0.32 10.72
C PRO A 105 -18.90 -0.93 11.49
N HIS A 106 -19.30 -2.00 10.78
CA HIS A 106 -19.66 -3.28 11.38
C HIS A 106 -18.45 -3.98 11.98
N TYR A 107 -17.32 -3.94 11.29
CA TYR A 107 -16.06 -4.49 11.79
C TYR A 107 -15.58 -3.73 13.02
N TYR A 108 -15.53 -2.40 13.00
CA TYR A 108 -15.10 -1.57 14.13
C TYR A 108 -15.90 -1.82 15.41
N LYS A 109 -17.23 -1.97 15.27
CA LYS A 109 -18.09 -2.26 16.41
C LYS A 109 -17.67 -3.51 17.17
N VAL A 110 -17.27 -4.58 16.46
CA VAL A 110 -16.96 -5.88 17.06
C VAL A 110 -15.48 -6.09 17.32
N THR A 111 -14.59 -5.20 16.88
CA THR A 111 -13.14 -5.34 17.03
C THR A 111 -12.48 -4.24 17.85
N ASN A 112 -13.28 -3.46 18.57
CA ASN A 112 -12.79 -2.30 19.31
C ASN A 112 -11.93 -1.36 18.45
N HIS A 113 -12.44 -1.01 17.26
CA HIS A 113 -11.82 -0.11 16.28
C HIS A 113 -10.50 -0.59 15.66
N HIS A 114 -10.19 -1.91 15.69
CA HIS A 114 -9.04 -2.44 14.97
C HIS A 114 -9.10 -2.08 13.48
N GLY A 115 -7.99 -1.57 12.93
CA GLY A 115 -7.90 -1.15 11.52
C GLY A 115 -8.64 0.15 11.17
N GLN A 116 -9.09 0.94 12.18
CA GLN A 116 -9.80 2.18 11.94
C GLN A 116 -9.01 3.13 11.03
N GLY A 117 -9.70 3.68 10.04
CA GLY A 117 -9.15 4.53 9.00
C GLY A 117 -8.85 3.81 7.69
N ALA A 118 -9.02 2.47 7.63
CA ALA A 118 -8.72 1.68 6.43
C ALA A 118 -9.50 2.17 5.20
N GLU A 119 -10.80 2.44 5.33
CA GLU A 119 -11.65 2.96 4.26
C GLU A 119 -11.20 4.33 3.77
N THR A 120 -10.79 5.20 4.69
CA THR A 120 -10.30 6.54 4.36
C THR A 120 -8.94 6.47 3.67
N ILE A 121 -8.03 5.60 4.14
CA ILE A 121 -6.73 5.36 3.49
C ILE A 121 -6.93 4.80 2.08
N MET A 122 -7.78 3.79 1.91
CA MET A 122 -8.05 3.18 0.60
C MET A 122 -8.55 4.23 -0.40
N ARG A 123 -9.45 5.13 0.03
CA ARG A 123 -9.94 6.24 -0.79
C ARG A 123 -8.84 7.23 -1.14
N ALA A 124 -7.99 7.61 -0.18
CA ALA A 124 -6.87 8.50 -0.41
C ALA A 124 -5.87 7.92 -1.42
N GLU A 125 -5.56 6.61 -1.31
CA GLU A 125 -4.69 5.89 -2.24
C GLU A 125 -5.30 5.80 -3.64
N ALA A 126 -6.61 5.57 -3.77
CA ALA A 126 -7.33 5.56 -5.05
C ALA A 126 -7.26 6.93 -5.75
N LEU A 127 -7.54 8.01 -5.02
CA LEU A 127 -7.43 9.38 -5.51
C LEU A 127 -6.00 9.72 -5.96
N PHE A 128 -5.00 9.28 -5.20
CA PHE A 128 -3.61 9.41 -5.59
C PHE A 128 -3.33 8.64 -6.89
N CYS A 129 -3.74 7.38 -6.99
CA CYS A 129 -3.55 6.56 -8.21
C CYS A 129 -4.19 7.20 -9.44
N GLN A 130 -5.29 7.94 -9.27
CA GLN A 130 -5.94 8.73 -10.30
C GLN A 130 -5.26 10.08 -10.59
N GLY A 131 -4.22 10.49 -9.84
CA GLY A 131 -3.54 11.78 -9.99
C GLY A 131 -4.33 12.97 -9.42
N ARG A 132 -5.28 12.74 -8.51
CA ARG A 132 -6.10 13.74 -7.82
C ARG A 132 -5.44 14.13 -6.49
N PHE A 133 -4.32 14.82 -6.57
CA PHE A 133 -3.44 15.05 -5.42
C PHE A 133 -4.06 15.85 -4.28
N THR A 134 -4.85 16.88 -4.58
CA THR A 134 -5.52 17.69 -3.55
C THR A 134 -6.53 16.87 -2.78
N ASP A 135 -7.36 16.10 -3.48
CA ASP A 135 -8.37 15.25 -2.84
C ASP A 135 -7.71 14.11 -2.05
N ALA A 136 -6.65 13.51 -2.61
CA ALA A 136 -5.86 12.48 -1.94
C ALA A 136 -5.25 13.01 -0.63
N HIS A 137 -4.75 14.25 -0.63
CA HIS A 137 -4.20 14.87 0.58
C HIS A 137 -5.28 15.12 1.64
N ILE A 138 -6.45 15.62 1.25
CA ILE A 138 -7.57 15.84 2.18
C ILE A 138 -7.99 14.54 2.87
N GLU A 139 -8.14 13.45 2.10
CA GLU A 139 -8.50 12.15 2.68
C GLU A 139 -7.35 11.56 3.52
N LEU A 140 -6.10 11.78 3.14
CA LEU A 140 -4.94 11.35 3.91
C LEU A 140 -4.86 12.05 5.28
N GLU A 141 -5.14 13.36 5.36
CA GLU A 141 -5.20 14.10 6.63
C GLU A 141 -6.32 13.57 7.54
N ARG A 142 -7.48 13.25 6.97
CA ARG A 142 -8.57 12.58 7.71
C ARG A 142 -8.12 11.23 8.26
N ALA A 143 -7.44 10.43 7.44
CA ALA A 143 -6.92 9.14 7.86
C ALA A 143 -5.93 9.29 9.02
N TYR A 144 -4.96 10.22 8.93
CA TYR A 144 -4.01 10.48 10.03
C TYR A 144 -4.71 10.87 11.34
N ALA A 145 -5.75 11.69 11.28
CA ALA A 145 -6.52 12.04 12.48
C ALA A 145 -7.18 10.81 13.11
N GLN A 146 -7.84 9.97 12.30
CA GLN A 146 -8.49 8.73 12.77
C GLN A 146 -7.51 7.75 13.40
N VAL A 147 -6.34 7.53 12.78
CA VAL A 147 -5.31 6.59 13.26
C VAL A 147 -4.64 7.06 14.54
N LYS A 148 -4.39 8.39 14.66
CA LYS A 148 -3.77 8.99 15.83
C LYS A 148 -4.61 8.80 17.08
N ASP A 149 -5.91 9.00 16.97
CA ASP A 149 -6.83 8.93 18.08
C ASP A 149 -6.98 7.50 18.65
N ASN A 150 -6.72 6.48 17.83
CA ASN A 150 -6.90 5.09 18.18
C ASN A 150 -5.61 4.27 18.31
N GLY A 151 -4.44 4.88 18.16
CA GLY A 151 -3.15 4.20 18.30
C GLY A 151 -2.89 3.10 17.28
N GLN A 152 -3.47 3.19 16.09
CA GLN A 152 -3.40 2.19 15.02
C GLN A 152 -2.09 2.31 14.23
N ILE A 153 -0.99 1.75 14.77
CA ILE A 153 0.36 1.88 14.18
C ILE A 153 0.42 1.33 12.76
N ASN A 154 -0.20 0.17 12.50
CA ASN A 154 -0.25 -0.39 11.14
C ASN A 154 -0.88 0.57 10.14
N MET A 155 -2.02 1.17 10.51
CA MET A 155 -2.72 2.12 9.64
C MET A 155 -1.92 3.42 9.47
N ALA A 156 -1.23 3.89 10.52
CA ALA A 156 -0.33 5.04 10.41
C ALA A 156 0.80 4.80 9.42
N LEU A 157 1.36 3.59 9.36
CA LEU A 157 2.40 3.22 8.39
C LEU A 157 1.85 3.14 6.96
N CYS A 158 0.58 2.77 6.76
CA CYS A 158 -0.08 2.87 5.46
C CYS A 158 -0.28 4.35 5.04
N CYS A 159 -0.66 5.22 5.98
CA CYS A 159 -0.69 6.67 5.72
C CYS A 159 0.69 7.20 5.31
N ASP A 160 1.75 6.80 6.01
CA ASP A 160 3.12 7.18 5.69
C ASP A 160 3.54 6.74 4.28
N PHE A 161 3.19 5.51 3.88
CA PHE A 161 3.48 5.00 2.53
C PHE A 161 2.86 5.88 1.44
N LEU A 162 1.61 6.31 1.61
CA LEU A 162 0.97 7.24 0.69
C LEU A 162 1.58 8.64 0.79
N SER A 163 1.78 9.15 2.00
CA SER A 163 2.29 10.49 2.27
C SER A 163 3.64 10.73 1.58
N TRP A 164 4.60 9.80 1.73
CA TRP A 164 5.91 9.89 1.09
C TRP A 164 5.83 9.82 -0.44
N ARG A 165 4.92 9.02 -1.00
CA ARG A 165 4.68 9.00 -2.44
C ARG A 165 4.09 10.32 -2.95
N LEU A 166 3.11 10.87 -2.23
CA LEU A 166 2.43 12.11 -2.56
C LEU A 166 3.37 13.32 -2.52
N SER A 167 4.30 13.39 -1.54
CA SER A 167 5.26 14.48 -1.39
C SER A 167 6.17 14.69 -2.60
N ARG A 168 6.35 13.68 -3.44
CA ARG A 168 7.13 13.82 -4.68
C ARG A 168 6.44 14.70 -5.73
N TYR A 169 5.14 14.89 -5.60
CA TYR A 169 4.29 15.57 -6.59
C TYR A 169 3.63 16.84 -6.03
N THR A 170 3.70 17.06 -4.74
CA THR A 170 3.08 18.20 -4.03
C THR A 170 4.08 18.88 -3.11
N ASP A 171 3.74 20.08 -2.60
CA ASP A 171 4.53 20.80 -1.60
C ASP A 171 4.05 20.54 -0.17
N VAL A 172 3.33 19.43 0.03
CA VAL A 172 2.84 19.05 1.35
C VAL A 172 4.00 18.57 2.22
N GLU A 173 4.09 19.15 3.42
CA GLU A 173 5.05 18.72 4.43
C GLU A 173 4.68 17.34 4.98
N GLN A 174 5.70 16.54 5.28
CA GLN A 174 5.52 15.24 5.88
C GLN A 174 5.25 15.37 7.38
N HIS A 175 4.36 14.55 7.92
CA HIS A 175 4.10 14.49 9.36
C HIS A 175 5.32 14.03 10.18
N TYR A 176 6.16 13.19 9.54
CA TYR A 176 7.38 12.65 10.14
C TYR A 176 8.45 12.50 9.07
N THR A 177 9.71 12.73 9.46
CA THR A 177 10.87 12.27 8.69
C THR A 177 11.00 10.73 8.79
N PHE A 178 11.78 10.12 7.91
CA PHE A 178 12.06 8.67 8.00
C PHE A 178 12.72 8.32 9.34
N GLU A 179 13.63 9.15 9.82
CA GLU A 179 14.37 8.98 11.08
C GLU A 179 13.46 9.09 12.30
N GLU A 180 12.59 10.08 12.33
CA GLU A 180 11.62 10.27 13.41
C GLU A 180 10.65 9.10 13.52
N ARG A 181 10.12 8.65 12.37
CA ARG A 181 9.23 7.48 12.35
C ARG A 181 9.95 6.22 12.80
N TYR A 182 11.17 5.98 12.31
CA TYR A 182 11.97 4.82 12.72
C TYR A 182 12.25 4.83 14.22
N ALA A 183 12.68 5.97 14.77
CA ALA A 183 12.94 6.11 16.21
C ALA A 183 11.68 5.86 17.05
N ALA A 184 10.50 6.29 16.57
CA ALA A 184 9.24 6.01 17.22
C ALA A 184 8.90 4.51 17.22
N LEU A 185 9.14 3.81 16.10
CA LEU A 185 8.84 2.39 15.94
C LEU A 185 9.72 1.48 16.81
N LEU A 186 10.97 1.85 17.06
CA LEU A 186 11.87 1.08 17.93
C LEU A 186 11.32 0.88 19.34
N ARG A 187 10.43 1.77 19.81
CA ARG A 187 9.80 1.68 21.13
C ARG A 187 8.78 0.53 21.25
N TYR A 188 8.26 0.05 20.13
CA TYR A 188 7.26 -1.02 20.12
C TYR A 188 7.88 -2.42 20.12
N HIS A 189 9.18 -2.55 19.83
CA HIS A 189 9.90 -3.83 19.72
C HIS A 189 9.21 -4.84 18.78
N ASP A 190 8.52 -4.36 17.76
CA ASP A 190 7.81 -5.17 16.78
C ASP A 190 8.51 -5.10 15.41
N ALA A 191 9.06 -6.24 15.00
CA ALA A 191 9.80 -6.36 13.75
C ALA A 191 8.88 -6.13 12.52
N SER A 192 7.59 -6.41 12.62
CA SER A 192 6.64 -6.21 11.51
C SER A 192 6.48 -4.73 11.17
N TRP A 193 6.45 -3.85 12.17
CA TRP A 193 6.40 -2.40 11.96
C TRP A 193 7.68 -1.87 11.31
N ILE A 194 8.83 -2.38 11.73
CA ILE A 194 10.12 -2.04 11.11
C ILE A 194 10.15 -2.50 9.65
N ASN A 195 9.63 -3.69 9.34
CA ASN A 195 9.56 -4.19 7.97
C ASN A 195 8.66 -3.30 7.08
N LEU A 196 7.52 -2.83 7.58
CA LEU A 196 6.66 -1.88 6.86
C LEU A 196 7.35 -0.53 6.62
N TRP A 197 8.04 -0.02 7.62
CA TRP A 197 8.85 1.19 7.46
C TRP A 197 9.96 0.99 6.43
N CYS A 198 10.69 -0.15 6.47
CA CYS A 198 11.70 -0.50 5.48
C CYS A 198 11.10 -0.55 4.06
N ALA A 199 9.90 -1.09 3.91
CA ALA A 199 9.20 -1.14 2.62
C ALA A 199 8.88 0.27 2.08
N THR A 200 8.34 1.14 2.94
CA THR A 200 8.06 2.54 2.60
C THR A 200 9.32 3.30 2.19
N SER A 201 10.37 3.21 2.99
CA SER A 201 11.66 3.83 2.74
C SER A 201 12.31 3.30 1.45
N ALA A 202 12.30 1.97 1.25
CA ALA A 202 12.86 1.35 0.06
C ALA A 202 12.15 1.80 -1.22
N TYR A 203 10.81 1.81 -1.20
CA TYR A 203 10.03 2.22 -2.37
C TYR A 203 10.27 3.70 -2.71
N TYR A 204 10.22 4.58 -1.72
CA TYR A 204 10.46 6.01 -1.90
C TYR A 204 11.85 6.30 -2.46
N HIS A 205 12.90 5.78 -1.82
CA HIS A 205 14.28 6.04 -2.25
C HIS A 205 14.60 5.39 -3.61
N ALA A 206 14.02 4.22 -3.92
CA ALA A 206 14.13 3.61 -5.24
C ALA A 206 13.49 4.47 -6.34
N LEU A 207 12.33 5.09 -6.07
CA LEU A 207 11.69 6.04 -6.99
C LEU A 207 12.51 7.33 -7.16
N CYS A 208 13.20 7.77 -6.12
CA CYS A 208 14.10 8.94 -6.18
C CYS A 208 15.44 8.64 -6.86
N GLY A 209 15.83 7.36 -6.98
CA GLY A 209 17.14 6.93 -7.45
C GLY A 209 18.25 7.03 -6.40
N GLU A 210 17.89 7.13 -5.13
CA GLU A 210 18.76 7.26 -3.96
C GLU A 210 19.10 5.88 -3.39
N THR A 211 19.85 5.08 -4.15
CA THR A 211 20.12 3.67 -3.83
C THR A 211 20.92 3.44 -2.55
N ASP A 212 21.69 4.42 -2.14
CA ASP A 212 22.49 4.44 -0.91
C ASP A 212 21.63 4.59 0.36
N LYS A 213 20.41 5.12 0.23
CA LYS A 213 19.45 5.28 1.33
C LYS A 213 18.47 4.12 1.49
N ILE A 214 18.48 3.15 0.57
CA ILE A 214 17.58 2.00 0.63
C ILE A 214 17.97 1.10 1.81
N PRO A 215 17.02 0.73 2.70
CA PRO A 215 17.29 -0.17 3.81
C PRO A 215 17.92 -1.48 3.37
N GLU A 216 18.87 -1.99 4.18
CA GLU A 216 19.72 -3.14 3.85
C GLU A 216 18.94 -4.38 3.43
N ILE A 217 17.81 -4.66 4.07
CA ILE A 217 16.93 -5.80 3.76
C ILE A 217 16.45 -5.79 2.31
N PHE A 218 16.22 -4.60 1.73
CA PHE A 218 15.82 -4.43 0.33
C PHE A 218 17.03 -4.24 -0.60
N SER A 219 18.04 -3.46 -0.21
CA SER A 219 19.21 -3.20 -1.06
C SER A 219 20.05 -4.44 -1.30
N GLN A 220 20.04 -5.39 -0.36
CA GLN A 220 20.71 -6.70 -0.46
C GLN A 220 19.76 -7.85 -0.85
N HIS A 221 18.48 -7.56 -1.15
CA HIS A 221 17.49 -8.55 -1.58
C HIS A 221 17.29 -9.72 -0.62
N ARG A 222 17.18 -9.41 0.67
CA ARG A 222 17.08 -10.37 1.77
C ARG A 222 15.66 -10.52 2.31
N LEU A 223 14.64 -10.36 1.45
CA LEU A 223 13.23 -10.53 1.86
C LEU A 223 12.91 -11.93 2.38
N SER A 224 13.69 -12.96 1.99
CA SER A 224 13.58 -14.31 2.53
C SER A 224 13.88 -14.41 4.03
N ASP A 225 14.64 -13.46 4.56
CA ASP A 225 15.06 -13.42 5.98
C ASP A 225 13.94 -12.84 6.88
N ILE A 226 12.90 -12.25 6.27
CA ILE A 226 11.77 -11.67 6.99
C ILE A 226 10.67 -12.72 7.16
N ASN A 227 10.17 -12.86 8.38
CA ASN A 227 8.96 -13.62 8.62
C ASN A 227 7.74 -12.78 8.24
N MET A 228 7.26 -12.94 7.02
CA MET A 228 6.09 -12.23 6.49
C MET A 228 4.87 -13.14 6.40
N LEU A 229 3.70 -12.55 6.64
CA LEU A 229 2.45 -13.20 6.31
C LEU A 229 2.29 -13.31 4.79
N ALA A 230 1.82 -14.46 4.32
CA ALA A 230 1.67 -14.74 2.88
C ALA A 230 0.90 -13.65 2.10
N PRO A 231 -0.18 -13.05 2.65
CA PRO A 231 -0.92 -12.00 1.93
C PRO A 231 -0.11 -10.72 1.67
N GLY A 232 0.82 -10.34 2.55
CA GLY A 232 1.64 -9.14 2.36
C GLY A 232 2.81 -9.31 1.40
N LYS A 233 3.20 -10.56 1.12
CA LYS A 233 4.41 -10.87 0.35
C LYS A 233 4.42 -10.28 -1.08
N PRO A 234 3.34 -10.36 -1.88
CA PRO A 234 3.34 -9.80 -3.25
C PRO A 234 3.64 -8.30 -3.30
N MET A 235 3.17 -7.52 -2.31
CA MET A 235 3.45 -6.09 -2.22
C MET A 235 4.93 -5.83 -1.92
N MET A 236 5.53 -6.59 -1.01
CA MET A 236 6.96 -6.49 -0.68
C MET A 236 7.84 -6.87 -1.88
N GLU A 237 7.47 -7.91 -2.63
CA GLU A 237 8.18 -8.32 -3.85
C GLU A 237 8.06 -7.28 -4.98
N MET A 238 6.92 -6.62 -5.10
CA MET A 238 6.71 -5.49 -6.03
C MET A 238 7.60 -4.29 -5.65
N ILE A 239 7.72 -3.98 -4.35
CA ILE A 239 8.66 -2.96 -3.86
C ILE A 239 10.10 -3.34 -4.16
N GLU A 240 10.48 -4.59 -3.96
CA GLU A 240 11.82 -5.11 -4.31
C GLU A 240 12.10 -4.99 -5.81
N ASN A 241 11.10 -5.21 -6.69
CA ASN A 241 11.25 -4.95 -8.12
C ASN A 241 11.61 -3.47 -8.40
N GLN A 242 11.01 -2.52 -7.67
CA GLN A 242 11.36 -1.11 -7.80
C GLN A 242 12.82 -0.84 -7.39
N VAL A 243 13.31 -1.54 -6.37
CA VAL A 243 14.72 -1.49 -5.96
C VAL A 243 15.63 -2.08 -7.04
N TYR A 244 15.29 -3.23 -7.62
CA TYR A 244 16.02 -3.78 -8.77
C TYR A 244 16.09 -2.80 -9.95
N LEU A 245 14.98 -2.12 -10.27
CA LEU A 245 14.96 -1.08 -11.31
C LEU A 245 15.91 0.09 -10.97
N ALA A 246 15.94 0.54 -9.72
CA ALA A 246 16.82 1.61 -9.28
C ALA A 246 18.31 1.22 -9.34
N GLN A 247 18.60 -0.02 -9.07
CA GLN A 247 19.97 -0.60 -9.14
C GLN A 247 20.39 -1.02 -10.55
N GLY A 248 19.52 -0.90 -11.56
CA GLY A 248 19.82 -1.32 -12.94
C GLY A 248 19.77 -2.84 -13.16
N ALA A 249 19.24 -3.61 -12.23
CA ALA A 249 19.13 -5.06 -12.30
C ALA A 249 17.91 -5.54 -13.10
N PHE A 250 17.69 -5.00 -14.29
CA PHE A 250 16.47 -5.17 -15.11
C PHE A 250 16.14 -6.64 -15.41
N ALA A 251 17.15 -7.48 -15.70
CA ALA A 251 16.94 -8.89 -15.95
C ALA A 251 16.33 -9.64 -14.75
N LYS A 252 16.57 -9.17 -13.52
CA LYS A 252 15.96 -9.74 -12.30
C LYS A 252 14.47 -9.46 -12.25
N VAL A 253 14.03 -8.25 -12.61
CA VAL A 253 12.61 -7.89 -12.68
C VAL A 253 11.91 -8.78 -13.71
N ILE A 254 12.45 -8.90 -14.92
CA ILE A 254 11.88 -9.72 -15.99
C ILE A 254 11.80 -11.20 -15.59
N GLY A 255 12.86 -11.76 -15.01
CA GLY A 255 12.91 -13.17 -14.64
C GLY A 255 11.92 -13.59 -13.54
N ARG A 256 11.35 -12.64 -12.79
CA ARG A 256 10.42 -12.89 -11.68
C ARG A 256 8.96 -12.62 -12.04
N CYS A 257 8.70 -11.84 -13.10
CA CYS A 257 7.40 -11.25 -13.37
C CYS A 257 6.27 -12.29 -13.52
N GLU A 258 6.50 -13.38 -14.26
CA GLU A 258 5.46 -14.40 -14.49
C GLU A 258 5.04 -15.10 -13.20
N GLY A 259 6.01 -15.48 -12.35
CA GLY A 259 5.72 -16.09 -11.05
C GLY A 259 4.98 -15.14 -10.11
N GLN A 260 5.36 -13.87 -10.09
CA GLN A 260 4.70 -12.85 -9.28
C GLN A 260 3.27 -12.58 -9.78
N LEU A 261 3.07 -12.49 -11.09
CA LEU A 261 1.73 -12.29 -11.68
C LEU A 261 0.81 -13.49 -11.43
N ALA A 262 1.32 -14.72 -11.48
CA ALA A 262 0.54 -15.90 -11.13
C ALA A 262 0.05 -15.88 -9.67
N VAL A 263 0.87 -15.39 -8.74
CA VAL A 263 0.47 -15.18 -7.34
C VAL A 263 -0.58 -14.07 -7.23
N CYS A 264 -0.38 -12.94 -7.93
CA CYS A 264 -1.34 -11.83 -7.93
C CYS A 264 -2.70 -12.26 -8.50
N GLU A 265 -2.73 -13.07 -9.56
CA GLU A 265 -3.94 -13.62 -10.13
C GLU A 265 -4.67 -14.54 -9.13
N ALA A 266 -3.95 -15.47 -8.50
CA ALA A 266 -4.51 -16.39 -7.51
C ALA A 266 -5.05 -15.69 -6.27
N MET A 267 -4.50 -14.53 -5.92
CA MET A 267 -4.88 -13.72 -4.75
C MET A 267 -5.77 -12.52 -5.11
N HIS A 268 -6.07 -12.30 -6.37
CA HIS A 268 -6.83 -11.13 -6.85
C HIS A 268 -6.21 -9.80 -6.44
N TYR A 269 -4.90 -9.62 -6.64
CA TYR A 269 -4.19 -8.37 -6.36
C TYR A 269 -3.94 -7.57 -7.64
N ALA A 270 -5.02 -6.97 -8.18
CA ALA A 270 -4.98 -6.32 -9.50
C ALA A 270 -4.04 -5.11 -9.55
N LEU A 271 -4.00 -4.28 -8.49
CA LEU A 271 -3.11 -3.11 -8.46
C LEU A 271 -1.63 -3.53 -8.36
N VAL A 272 -1.32 -4.57 -7.60
CA VAL A 272 0.05 -5.12 -7.52
C VAL A 272 0.47 -5.68 -8.88
N ALA A 273 -0.42 -6.42 -9.55
CA ALA A 273 -0.19 -6.94 -10.90
C ALA A 273 0.06 -5.81 -11.91
N LEU A 274 -0.70 -4.71 -11.80
CA LEU A 274 -0.49 -3.51 -12.61
C LEU A 274 0.92 -2.93 -12.42
N HIS A 275 1.36 -2.74 -11.17
CA HIS A 275 2.72 -2.27 -10.89
C HIS A 275 3.79 -3.22 -11.46
N ILE A 276 3.64 -4.54 -11.30
CA ILE A 276 4.58 -5.53 -11.83
C ILE A 276 4.66 -5.45 -13.37
N ARG A 277 3.53 -5.32 -14.09
CA ARG A 277 3.52 -5.13 -15.55
C ARG A 277 4.25 -3.87 -15.97
N ILE A 278 4.02 -2.75 -15.28
CA ILE A 278 4.70 -1.48 -15.53
C ILE A 278 6.21 -1.59 -15.29
N GLN A 279 6.62 -2.20 -14.18
CA GLN A 279 8.03 -2.43 -13.85
C GLN A 279 8.71 -3.34 -14.87
N THR A 280 7.99 -4.34 -15.38
CA THR A 280 8.49 -5.24 -16.43
C THR A 280 8.64 -4.52 -17.75
N ALA A 281 7.67 -3.68 -18.15
CA ALA A 281 7.77 -2.83 -19.34
C ALA A 281 8.98 -1.89 -19.25
N ALA A 282 9.15 -1.24 -18.09
CA ALA A 282 10.30 -0.37 -17.83
C ALA A 282 11.63 -1.13 -17.93
N ALA A 283 11.70 -2.35 -17.39
CA ALA A 283 12.91 -3.18 -17.45
C ALA A 283 13.26 -3.59 -18.89
N TYR A 284 12.27 -3.97 -19.71
CA TYR A 284 12.49 -4.29 -21.11
C TYR A 284 12.95 -3.07 -21.92
N GLU A 285 12.33 -1.90 -21.71
CA GLU A 285 12.75 -0.67 -22.40
C GLU A 285 14.20 -0.31 -22.06
N MET A 286 14.58 -0.40 -20.79
CA MET A 286 15.95 -0.14 -20.35
C MET A 286 16.99 -1.12 -20.91
N LEU A 287 16.58 -2.31 -21.36
CA LEU A 287 17.41 -3.27 -22.08
C LEU A 287 17.37 -3.09 -23.62
N GLY A 288 16.69 -2.07 -24.12
CA GLY A 288 16.53 -1.83 -25.56
C GLY A 288 15.59 -2.81 -26.27
N LYS A 289 14.76 -3.54 -25.52
CA LYS A 289 13.79 -4.51 -26.04
C LYS A 289 12.40 -3.87 -26.15
N SER A 290 12.29 -2.86 -27.01
CA SER A 290 11.11 -2.01 -27.11
C SER A 290 9.83 -2.74 -27.58
N GLY A 291 9.95 -3.86 -28.32
CA GLY A 291 8.81 -4.69 -28.71
C GLY A 291 8.13 -5.34 -27.49
N GLU A 292 8.92 -6.04 -26.68
CA GLU A 292 8.44 -6.65 -25.42
C GLU A 292 7.97 -5.57 -24.42
N ALA A 293 8.68 -4.45 -24.34
CA ALA A 293 8.28 -3.32 -23.49
C ALA A 293 6.90 -2.81 -23.86
N HIS A 294 6.62 -2.66 -25.17
CA HIS A 294 5.31 -2.23 -25.70
C HIS A 294 4.19 -3.24 -25.33
N GLU A 295 4.44 -4.55 -25.48
CA GLU A 295 3.44 -5.56 -25.12
C GLU A 295 3.03 -5.49 -23.63
N TRP A 296 4.02 -5.35 -22.73
CA TRP A 296 3.77 -5.22 -21.30
C TRP A 296 3.08 -3.91 -20.94
N LEU A 297 3.48 -2.81 -21.59
CA LEU A 297 2.87 -1.49 -21.39
C LEU A 297 1.40 -1.50 -21.84
N SER A 298 1.10 -2.06 -23.02
CA SER A 298 -0.26 -2.10 -23.56
C SER A 298 -1.22 -2.87 -22.64
N ARG A 299 -0.76 -3.99 -22.06
CA ARG A 299 -1.54 -4.75 -21.05
C ARG A 299 -1.77 -3.90 -19.79
N ALA A 300 -0.74 -3.22 -19.30
CA ALA A 300 -0.86 -2.36 -18.13
C ALA A 300 -1.81 -1.18 -18.36
N LEU A 301 -1.77 -0.55 -19.54
CA LEU A 301 -2.69 0.53 -19.93
C LEU A 301 -4.14 0.05 -19.99
N SER A 302 -4.36 -1.16 -20.53
CA SER A 302 -5.69 -1.78 -20.58
C SER A 302 -6.27 -2.01 -19.19
N ASP A 303 -5.45 -2.49 -18.24
CA ASP A 303 -5.88 -2.75 -16.86
C ASP A 303 -6.15 -1.45 -16.08
N ALA A 304 -5.39 -0.39 -16.35
CA ALA A 304 -5.50 0.88 -15.64
C ALA A 304 -6.65 1.76 -16.13
N ALA A 305 -7.05 1.61 -17.39
CA ALA A 305 -7.98 2.52 -18.05
C ALA A 305 -9.38 2.58 -17.39
N PRO A 306 -10.01 1.46 -16.98
CA PRO A 306 -11.36 1.49 -16.41
C PRO A 306 -11.47 2.39 -15.16
N ASP A 307 -10.43 2.41 -14.31
CA ASP A 307 -10.42 3.16 -13.05
C ASP A 307 -9.56 4.44 -13.10
N GLY A 308 -8.98 4.72 -14.26
CA GLY A 308 -8.20 5.94 -14.51
C GLY A 308 -6.89 6.00 -13.72
N PHE A 309 -6.25 4.87 -13.44
CA PHE A 309 -5.00 4.82 -12.70
C PHE A 309 -3.81 5.31 -13.54
N VAL A 310 -3.26 6.45 -13.19
CA VAL A 310 -2.13 7.11 -13.87
C VAL A 310 -0.83 7.02 -13.08
N MET A 311 -0.90 7.09 -11.74
CA MET A 311 0.30 7.23 -10.92
C MET A 311 1.26 6.06 -10.94
N PRO A 312 0.85 4.78 -11.07
CA PRO A 312 1.79 3.68 -11.25
C PRO A 312 2.73 3.86 -12.45
N PHE A 313 2.24 4.48 -13.56
CA PHE A 313 3.05 4.85 -14.73
C PHE A 313 3.92 6.07 -14.46
N VAL A 314 3.35 7.12 -13.85
CA VAL A 314 4.06 8.38 -13.53
C VAL A 314 5.26 8.11 -12.60
N GLU A 315 5.13 7.21 -11.64
CA GLU A 315 6.22 6.79 -10.75
C GLU A 315 7.40 6.17 -11.53
N ASN A 316 7.15 5.56 -12.68
CA ASN A 316 8.16 4.97 -13.57
C ASN A 316 8.38 5.76 -14.87
N TYR A 317 7.82 6.96 -14.97
CA TYR A 317 7.78 7.76 -16.22
C TYR A 317 9.16 7.95 -16.85
N GLY A 318 10.20 8.21 -16.05
CA GLY A 318 11.54 8.42 -16.58
C GLY A 318 12.11 7.23 -17.39
N ARG A 319 11.61 6.01 -17.15
CA ARG A 319 11.98 4.80 -17.89
C ARG A 319 10.99 4.45 -19.00
N LEU A 320 9.73 4.87 -18.85
CA LEU A 320 8.64 4.57 -19.78
C LEU A 320 8.46 5.63 -20.85
N GLN A 321 9.01 6.84 -20.66
CA GLN A 321 8.80 7.97 -21.58
C GLN A 321 9.02 7.59 -23.05
N PRO A 322 10.12 6.90 -23.44
CA PRO A 322 10.37 6.62 -24.86
C PRO A 322 9.30 5.75 -25.52
N ILE A 323 8.68 4.82 -24.78
CA ILE A 323 7.61 3.97 -25.31
C ILE A 323 6.25 4.69 -25.22
N LEU A 324 5.96 5.45 -24.17
CA LEU A 324 4.71 6.21 -24.02
C LEU A 324 4.55 7.26 -25.12
N GLU A 325 5.63 7.89 -25.58
CA GLU A 325 5.61 8.87 -26.68
C GLU A 325 5.28 8.24 -28.04
N ARG A 326 5.46 6.94 -28.17
CA ARG A 326 5.14 6.17 -29.40
C ARG A 326 3.73 5.58 -29.40
N GLU A 327 3.07 5.57 -28.24
CA GLU A 327 1.70 5.05 -28.12
C GLU A 327 0.65 5.97 -28.75
N ILE A 328 -0.47 5.35 -29.15
CA ILE A 328 -1.64 6.11 -29.63
C ILE A 328 -2.19 6.93 -28.46
N ARG A 329 -2.32 8.23 -28.65
CA ARG A 329 -2.81 9.15 -27.62
C ARG A 329 -4.23 8.83 -27.20
N SER A 330 -4.39 8.39 -25.95
CA SER A 330 -5.66 8.34 -25.23
C SER A 330 -5.62 9.34 -24.08
N ASP A 331 -6.77 9.69 -23.50
CA ASP A 331 -6.83 10.63 -22.37
C ASP A 331 -5.96 10.15 -21.20
N LEU A 332 -5.92 8.84 -20.96
CA LEU A 332 -5.06 8.23 -19.95
C LEU A 332 -3.57 8.50 -20.22
N ILE A 333 -3.12 8.24 -21.45
CA ILE A 333 -1.71 8.44 -21.85
C ILE A 333 -1.34 9.92 -21.82
N VAL A 334 -2.22 10.79 -22.26
CA VAL A 334 -2.01 12.25 -22.18
C VAL A 334 -1.79 12.66 -20.72
N LYS A 335 -2.66 12.23 -19.83
CA LYS A 335 -2.55 12.55 -18.40
C LYS A 335 -1.29 11.96 -17.76
N ILE A 336 -0.89 10.74 -18.11
CA ILE A 336 0.38 10.14 -17.65
C ILE A 336 1.57 11.00 -18.08
N ILE A 337 1.61 11.43 -19.33
CA ILE A 337 2.72 12.25 -19.86
C ILE A 337 2.74 13.62 -19.18
N GLU A 338 1.60 14.30 -19.06
CA GLU A 338 1.50 15.61 -18.40
C GLU A 338 2.02 15.55 -16.95
N LEU A 339 1.54 14.59 -16.16
CA LEU A 339 1.98 14.41 -14.79
C LEU A 339 3.45 13.96 -14.69
N GLY A 340 3.91 13.13 -15.61
CA GLY A 340 5.30 12.69 -15.69
C GLY A 340 6.27 13.82 -16.00
N GLU A 341 5.94 14.69 -16.96
CA GLU A 341 6.75 15.87 -17.27
C GLU A 341 6.74 16.89 -16.13
N ALA A 342 5.59 17.12 -15.49
CA ALA A 342 5.51 17.97 -14.29
C ALA A 342 6.40 17.45 -13.15
N ALA A 343 6.41 16.14 -12.90
CA ALA A 343 7.25 15.52 -11.90
C ALA A 343 8.76 15.66 -12.22
N LYS A 344 9.15 15.51 -13.49
CA LYS A 344 10.54 15.72 -13.93
C LYS A 344 10.97 17.17 -13.75
N ALA A 345 10.12 18.12 -14.12
CA ALA A 345 10.39 19.55 -13.96
C ALA A 345 10.56 19.92 -12.48
N ARG A 346 9.70 19.40 -11.60
CA ARG A 346 9.79 19.57 -10.15
C ARG A 346 11.10 19.02 -9.58
N LYS A 347 11.49 17.81 -9.95
CA LYS A 347 12.77 17.20 -9.54
C LYS A 347 13.96 18.06 -9.98
N ALA A 348 13.96 18.55 -11.23
CA ALA A 348 15.02 19.40 -11.75
C ALA A 348 15.12 20.74 -10.98
N ALA A 349 13.98 21.35 -10.61
CA ALA A 349 13.94 22.57 -9.83
C ALA A 349 14.50 22.35 -8.40
N SER A 350 14.12 21.28 -7.72
CA SER A 350 14.63 20.91 -6.40
C SER A 350 16.15 20.67 -6.41
N THR A 351 16.67 19.98 -7.45
CA THR A 351 18.11 19.75 -7.60
C THR A 351 18.88 21.05 -7.80
N ARG A 352 18.33 22.01 -8.57
CA ARG A 352 18.94 23.34 -8.74
C ARG A 352 18.97 24.13 -7.45
N LEU A 353 17.88 24.17 -6.69
CA LEU A 353 17.82 24.81 -5.38
C LEU A 353 18.83 24.20 -4.39
N GLY A 354 18.94 22.87 -4.33
CA GLY A 354 19.93 22.18 -3.52
C GLY A 354 21.39 22.50 -3.92
N ALA A 355 21.66 22.68 -5.22
CA ALA A 355 22.99 23.10 -5.70
C ALA A 355 23.33 24.54 -5.32
N PHE A 356 22.34 25.42 -5.15
CA PHE A 356 22.56 26.80 -4.68
C PHE A 356 22.70 26.92 -3.16
N VAL A 357 22.27 25.93 -2.39
CA VAL A 357 22.29 25.94 -0.91
C VAL A 357 23.51 25.23 -0.30
N ALA A 358 24.36 24.62 -1.11
CA ALA A 358 25.65 24.10 -0.64
C ALA A 358 26.63 25.28 -0.40
N LEU A 359 26.24 26.17 0.53
CA LEU A 359 27.17 27.17 1.10
C LEU A 359 28.16 26.41 2.00
N THR A 360 29.44 26.75 1.85
CA THR A 360 30.43 26.33 2.85
C THR A 360 30.04 26.88 4.22
N GLU A 361 30.47 26.28 5.32
CA GLU A 361 30.17 26.79 6.68
C GLU A 361 30.46 28.28 6.82
N ARG A 362 31.51 28.78 6.17
CA ARG A 362 31.90 30.17 6.18
C ARG A 362 30.93 31.06 5.39
N GLU A 363 30.40 30.62 4.29
CA GLU A 363 29.39 31.31 3.49
C GLU A 363 28.05 31.35 4.23
N TYR A 364 27.68 30.25 4.87
CA TYR A 364 26.50 30.17 5.73
C TYR A 364 26.56 31.15 6.91
N GLU A 365 27.71 31.27 7.59
CA GLU A 365 27.93 32.26 8.63
C GLU A 365 27.81 33.69 8.11
N ILE A 366 28.33 33.98 6.92
CA ILE A 366 28.22 35.30 6.29
C ILE A 366 26.74 35.64 5.98
N VAL A 367 25.99 34.72 5.38
CA VAL A 367 24.54 34.92 5.09
C VAL A 367 23.75 35.10 6.37
N LYS A 368 24.05 34.34 7.44
CA LYS A 368 23.42 34.46 8.75
C LYS A 368 23.70 35.84 9.39
N LEU A 369 24.92 36.34 9.27
CA LEU A 369 25.29 37.67 9.75
C LEU A 369 24.64 38.82 8.94
N MET A 370 24.44 38.60 7.64
CA MET A 370 23.72 39.54 6.77
C MET A 370 22.22 39.59 7.11
N ALA A 371 21.60 38.44 7.37
CA ALA A 371 20.18 38.33 7.75
C ALA A 371 19.91 38.96 9.17
N GLN A 372 20.89 39.02 10.05
CA GLN A 372 20.76 39.64 11.38
C GLN A 372 20.91 41.17 11.34
N ARG A 373 21.28 41.75 10.19
CA ARG A 373 21.44 43.20 10.02
C ARG A 373 20.30 43.88 9.26
N LEU A 374 19.28 43.11 8.87
CA LEU A 374 18.01 43.60 8.31
C LEU A 374 16.89 43.49 9.37
#